data_e48b39241f51ee97baf4cdb1ee4cf35a
#
_entry.id   e48b39241f51ee97baf4cdb1ee4cf35a
#
_cell.length_a   1.000
_cell.length_b   1.000
_cell.length_c   1.000
_cell.angle_alpha   90.00
_cell.angle_beta   90.00
_cell.angle_gamma   90.00
#
_symmetry.space_group_name_H-M   'P 1'
#
loop_
_entity.id
_entity.type
_entity.pdbx_description
1 polymer ?
#
loop_
_entity_poly.entity_id
_entity_poly.type
_entity_poly.pdbx_seq_one_letter_code
_entity_poly.pdbx_strand_id
1 'polypeptide(L)'
;MIHQYINNGYYIVLDVNSGSVHSVDPLLYDVISFLSERIPDSEKPFQIAQSLKDETAAALKEKYSQKEIREAFEDIQELIDQEELFTADIYKNFVMDFKKRQTVVKALCLHIAHDCNLACQYCFAEEGEYHGRRALMTFEVGKKALDFLIANSGNRRNLEVDFFGGEPLMNWQVVKQLVEYGRSQEEAHNKKFRFTLTTNGVLLNDEIMEFCNREMANVVLSLDGRKEVNDKMRPFRNGTGSYDLIVPKFQKFAEKRGDRDYFVRGTFTHNNLDFGKDVLHFADLGFKKMSVEPVVAPDEEPYAIKEADLPQILEEYDRLAAEYVKRHKEGRGFTFFHFMLDLTQGPCVAKRLSGCGSGTEYLAVTPWGDLYPCHQFVGNEDFLLGNVDTGVTNTAVRDEFKLCNVYAKDKCRDCFARFYCSGGCAANSYNFHGSITDAYDIGCEMQKKRIECAIMIKAALADGSDE
;
A
#
# COMPACT_ATOMS: atom_id res chain seq x y z
N MET A 1 13.85 19.19 -2.93
CA MET A 1 13.35 18.93 -1.53
C MET A 1 14.17 17.81 -0.93
N ILE A 2 14.92 18.09 0.12
CA ILE A 2 15.73 17.10 0.85
C ILE A 2 14.97 16.65 2.10
N HIS A 3 14.92 15.34 2.34
CA HIS A 3 14.45 14.74 3.58
C HIS A 3 15.58 13.97 4.25
N GLN A 4 15.88 14.32 5.47
CA GLN A 4 16.96 13.72 6.25
C GLN A 4 16.42 13.11 7.55
N TYR A 5 16.91 11.94 7.90
CA TYR A 5 16.54 11.27 9.15
C TYR A 5 17.59 10.25 9.56
N ILE A 6 17.57 9.88 10.85
CA ILE A 6 18.39 8.82 11.40
C ILE A 6 17.48 7.69 11.84
N ASN A 7 17.75 6.47 11.38
CA ASN A 7 16.98 5.29 11.74
C ASN A 7 17.92 4.09 11.96
N ASN A 8 17.81 3.45 13.12
CA ASN A 8 18.64 2.30 13.50
C ASN A 8 20.16 2.50 13.26
N GLY A 9 20.65 3.73 13.47
CA GLY A 9 22.08 4.10 13.33
C GLY A 9 22.50 4.49 11.91
N TYR A 10 21.63 4.42 10.92
CA TYR A 10 21.87 4.87 9.55
C TYR A 10 21.47 6.33 9.39
N TYR A 11 22.36 7.14 8.81
CA TYR A 11 22.14 8.54 8.44
C TYR A 11 21.69 8.58 6.99
N ILE A 12 20.41 8.85 6.77
CA ILE A 12 19.79 8.78 5.44
C ILE A 12 19.47 10.17 4.92
N VAL A 13 19.80 10.40 3.65
CA VAL A 13 19.44 11.60 2.88
C VAL A 13 18.65 11.15 1.66
N LEU A 14 17.43 11.65 1.51
CA LEU A 14 16.56 11.43 0.36
C LEU A 14 16.38 12.74 -0.38
N ASP A 15 16.79 12.80 -1.64
CA ASP A 15 16.28 13.84 -2.55
C ASP A 15 14.93 13.39 -3.10
N VAL A 16 13.87 14.04 -2.62
CA VAL A 16 12.48 13.65 -2.90
C VAL A 16 12.13 13.75 -4.38
N ASN A 17 12.74 14.70 -5.08
CA ASN A 17 12.39 15.01 -6.46
C ASN A 17 13.07 14.07 -7.46
N SER A 18 14.35 13.75 -7.28
CA SER A 18 15.05 12.74 -8.07
C SER A 18 14.69 11.31 -7.62
N GLY A 19 14.39 11.13 -6.33
CA GLY A 19 14.23 9.83 -5.68
C GLY A 19 15.54 9.18 -5.28
N SER A 20 16.67 9.91 -5.38
CA SER A 20 18.00 9.44 -4.98
C SER A 20 18.09 9.32 -3.46
N VAL A 21 18.66 8.22 -2.99
CA VAL A 21 18.84 7.90 -1.57
C VAL A 21 20.31 7.68 -1.28
N HIS A 22 20.82 8.38 -0.29
CA HIS A 22 22.21 8.29 0.16
C HIS A 22 22.27 7.87 1.63
N SER A 23 23.05 6.83 1.92
CA SER A 23 23.49 6.51 3.27
C SER A 23 24.84 7.19 3.48
N VAL A 24 24.90 8.12 4.40
CA VAL A 24 26.05 9.03 4.57
C VAL A 24 26.64 8.93 5.97
N ASP A 25 27.82 9.46 6.15
CA ASP A 25 28.42 9.64 7.48
C ASP A 25 27.82 10.87 8.22
N PRO A 26 28.08 11.01 9.53
CA PRO A 26 27.58 12.14 10.32
C PRO A 26 28.04 13.51 9.80
N LEU A 27 29.22 13.63 9.19
CA LEU A 27 29.74 14.89 8.65
C LEU A 27 28.94 15.32 7.43
N LEU A 28 28.79 14.43 6.43
CA LEU A 28 27.99 14.70 5.24
C LEU A 28 26.53 15.02 5.61
N TYR A 29 25.97 14.27 6.56
CA TYR A 29 24.62 14.53 7.06
C TYR A 29 24.47 15.94 7.64
N ASP A 30 25.40 16.38 8.52
CA ASP A 30 25.37 17.72 9.13
C ASP A 30 25.59 18.84 8.08
N VAL A 31 26.51 18.63 7.10
CA VAL A 31 26.75 19.58 6.02
C VAL A 31 25.53 19.72 5.13
N ILE A 32 24.93 18.62 4.69
CA ILE A 32 23.71 18.63 3.86
C ILE A 32 22.54 19.26 4.63
N SER A 33 22.42 19.00 5.94
CA SER A 33 21.40 19.62 6.79
C SER A 33 21.54 21.15 6.79
N PHE A 34 22.75 21.67 6.96
CA PHE A 34 23.01 23.12 6.91
C PHE A 34 22.69 23.72 5.53
N LEU A 35 23.03 23.03 4.46
CA LEU A 35 22.81 23.48 3.10
C LEU A 35 21.33 23.43 2.69
N SER A 36 20.59 22.42 3.13
CA SER A 36 19.19 22.20 2.73
C SER A 36 18.23 23.33 3.14
N GLU A 37 18.58 24.08 4.17
CA GLU A 37 17.85 25.26 4.62
C GLU A 37 18.12 26.50 3.76
N ARG A 38 19.19 26.48 2.92
CA ARG A 38 19.76 27.67 2.24
C ARG A 38 19.81 27.52 0.72
N ILE A 39 19.84 26.29 0.24
CA ILE A 39 19.89 26.00 -1.20
C ILE A 39 18.49 25.63 -1.68
N PRO A 40 17.90 26.38 -2.62
CA PRO A 40 16.64 26.00 -3.26
C PRO A 40 16.84 24.83 -4.23
N ASP A 41 15.77 24.09 -4.48
CA ASP A 41 15.73 23.06 -5.53
C ASP A 41 16.05 23.68 -6.91
N SER A 42 16.84 22.99 -7.74
CA SER A 42 17.33 23.47 -9.02
C SER A 42 17.00 22.50 -10.17
N GLU A 43 16.63 23.06 -11.35
CA GLU A 43 16.41 22.28 -12.58
C GLU A 43 17.71 21.82 -13.26
N LYS A 44 18.84 22.34 -12.83
CA LYS A 44 20.16 22.05 -13.40
C LYS A 44 21.21 21.98 -12.31
N PRO A 45 22.28 21.20 -12.52
CA PRO A 45 23.46 21.22 -11.67
C PRO A 45 23.99 22.66 -11.48
N PHE A 46 24.48 22.95 -10.30
CA PHE A 46 25.03 24.26 -9.93
C PHE A 46 26.25 24.10 -9.03
N GLN A 47 27.05 25.16 -8.92
CA GLN A 47 28.20 25.16 -8.01
C GLN A 47 27.82 25.81 -6.67
N ILE A 48 28.17 25.16 -5.57
CA ILE A 48 27.96 25.72 -4.23
C ILE A 48 28.81 26.99 -4.09
N ALA A 49 28.16 28.12 -3.76
CA ALA A 49 28.82 29.40 -3.62
C ALA A 49 29.90 29.37 -2.50
N GLN A 50 31.05 30.00 -2.72
CA GLN A 50 32.14 30.06 -1.75
C GLN A 50 31.70 30.65 -0.41
N SER A 51 30.87 31.70 -0.42
CA SER A 51 30.29 32.28 0.81
C SER A 51 29.54 31.27 1.67
N LEU A 52 28.76 30.40 1.02
CA LEU A 52 28.00 29.35 1.70
C LEU A 52 28.90 28.24 2.25
N LYS A 53 29.98 27.89 1.53
CA LYS A 53 31.03 26.99 2.05
C LYS A 53 31.70 27.55 3.30
N ASP A 54 32.02 28.84 3.28
CA ASP A 54 32.65 29.52 4.43
C ASP A 54 31.70 29.60 5.64
N GLU A 55 30.41 29.88 5.42
CA GLU A 55 29.38 29.90 6.46
C GLU A 55 29.20 28.50 7.09
N THR A 56 29.12 27.45 6.27
CA THR A 56 29.01 26.07 6.74
C THR A 56 30.24 25.68 7.57
N ALA A 57 31.45 26.00 7.08
CA ALA A 57 32.68 25.70 7.78
C ALA A 57 32.76 26.44 9.14
N ALA A 58 32.30 27.69 9.21
CA ALA A 58 32.21 28.44 10.44
C ALA A 58 31.20 27.85 11.44
N ALA A 59 30.06 27.36 10.95
CA ALA A 59 29.00 26.77 11.78
C ALA A 59 29.42 25.40 12.37
N LEU A 60 30.14 24.60 11.60
CA LEU A 60 30.48 23.21 11.97
C LEU A 60 31.93 23.04 12.57
N LYS A 61 32.71 24.11 12.69
CA LYS A 61 34.12 24.09 13.14
C LYS A 61 34.34 23.44 14.51
N GLU A 62 33.37 23.42 15.40
CA GLU A 62 33.44 22.80 16.71
C GLU A 62 33.34 21.27 16.67
N LYS A 63 32.77 20.72 15.59
CA LYS A 63 32.58 19.28 15.41
C LYS A 63 33.60 18.67 14.43
N TYR A 64 33.99 19.43 13.39
CA TYR A 64 34.78 18.91 12.27
C TYR A 64 35.89 19.84 11.86
N SER A 65 36.99 19.30 11.34
CA SER A 65 38.11 20.08 10.83
C SER A 65 37.76 20.74 9.49
N GLN A 66 38.44 21.84 9.15
CA GLN A 66 38.26 22.52 7.85
C GLN A 66 38.61 21.61 6.66
N LYS A 67 39.50 20.65 6.84
CA LYS A 67 39.86 19.69 5.79
C LYS A 67 38.69 18.74 5.52
N GLU A 68 38.13 18.13 6.54
CA GLU A 68 37.00 17.22 6.44
C GLU A 68 35.78 17.91 5.80
N ILE A 69 35.45 19.12 6.25
CA ILE A 69 34.33 19.88 5.67
C ILE A 69 34.56 20.19 4.19
N ARG A 70 35.80 20.44 3.74
CA ARG A 70 36.10 20.68 2.33
C ARG A 70 35.93 19.40 1.50
N GLU A 71 36.40 18.27 1.98
CA GLU A 71 36.22 16.95 1.35
C GLU A 71 34.71 16.64 1.20
N ALA A 72 33.91 16.90 2.26
CA ALA A 72 32.45 16.76 2.20
C ALA A 72 31.78 17.63 1.12
N PHE A 73 32.31 18.85 0.87
CA PHE A 73 31.81 19.69 -0.24
C PHE A 73 32.15 19.12 -1.60
N GLU A 74 33.26 18.44 -1.78
CA GLU A 74 33.61 17.79 -3.03
C GLU A 74 32.63 16.65 -3.34
N ASP A 75 32.32 15.81 -2.34
CA ASP A 75 31.34 14.71 -2.45
C ASP A 75 29.93 15.25 -2.73
N ILE A 76 29.49 16.30 -2.00
CA ILE A 76 28.17 16.93 -2.23
C ILE A 76 28.08 17.54 -3.63
N GLN A 77 29.16 18.17 -4.12
CA GLN A 77 29.19 18.75 -5.46
C GLN A 77 29.08 17.68 -6.53
N GLU A 78 29.69 16.50 -6.34
CA GLU A 78 29.54 15.38 -7.24
C GLU A 78 28.08 14.91 -7.32
N LEU A 79 27.37 14.80 -6.18
CA LEU A 79 25.95 14.46 -6.17
C LEU A 79 25.07 15.51 -6.87
N ILE A 80 25.40 16.79 -6.73
CA ILE A 80 24.71 17.87 -7.47
C ILE A 80 24.95 17.77 -8.97
N ASP A 81 26.19 17.51 -9.37
CA ASP A 81 26.58 17.39 -10.79
C ASP A 81 25.94 16.16 -11.46
N GLN A 82 25.64 15.11 -10.67
CA GLN A 82 24.93 13.90 -11.10
C GLN A 82 23.39 14.04 -11.06
N GLU A 83 22.85 15.19 -10.66
CA GLU A 83 21.41 15.44 -10.48
C GLU A 83 20.77 14.51 -9.42
N GLU A 84 21.51 14.19 -8.37
CA GLU A 84 21.08 13.31 -7.28
C GLU A 84 20.82 14.07 -5.97
N LEU A 85 21.10 15.38 -5.92
CA LEU A 85 20.89 16.21 -4.76
C LEU A 85 20.44 17.64 -5.15
N PHE A 86 19.50 18.22 -4.37
CA PHE A 86 18.88 19.54 -4.59
C PHE A 86 18.17 19.68 -5.94
N THR A 87 17.53 18.62 -6.41
CA THR A 87 16.83 18.60 -7.71
C THR A 87 15.46 19.27 -7.64
N ALA A 88 15.01 19.83 -8.78
CA ALA A 88 13.68 20.42 -8.88
C ALA A 88 12.58 19.37 -9.12
N ASP A 89 11.36 19.70 -8.72
CA ASP A 89 10.17 18.87 -8.96
C ASP A 89 9.70 19.00 -10.41
N ILE A 90 10.15 18.09 -11.26
CA ILE A 90 9.73 18.02 -12.67
C ILE A 90 8.31 17.48 -12.85
N TYR A 91 7.77 16.76 -11.86
CA TYR A 91 6.46 16.11 -11.95
C TYR A 91 5.30 17.08 -11.78
N LYS A 92 5.53 18.23 -11.16
CA LYS A 92 4.52 19.29 -10.97
C LYS A 92 3.87 19.71 -12.29
N ASN A 93 4.62 19.67 -13.38
CA ASN A 93 4.13 20.04 -14.71
C ASN A 93 3.22 18.96 -15.34
N PHE A 94 3.29 17.69 -14.89
CA PHE A 94 2.44 16.60 -15.38
C PHE A 94 1.00 16.69 -14.85
N VAL A 95 0.75 17.43 -13.78
CA VAL A 95 -0.59 17.58 -13.18
C VAL A 95 -1.60 18.21 -14.16
N MET A 96 -1.16 19.09 -15.03
CA MET A 96 -2.04 19.74 -16.01
C MET A 96 -2.60 18.76 -17.05
N ASP A 97 -1.90 17.65 -17.33
CA ASP A 97 -2.32 16.64 -18.28
C ASP A 97 -3.27 15.58 -17.68
N PHE A 98 -3.38 15.51 -16.34
CA PHE A 98 -4.29 14.56 -15.68
C PHE A 98 -5.75 14.76 -16.09
N LYS A 99 -6.19 16.00 -16.35
CA LYS A 99 -7.54 16.28 -16.87
C LYS A 99 -7.79 15.63 -18.23
N LYS A 100 -6.75 15.58 -19.08
CA LYS A 100 -6.82 15.05 -20.45
C LYS A 100 -6.48 13.56 -20.52
N ARG A 101 -5.90 12.97 -19.46
CA ARG A 101 -5.50 11.57 -19.46
C ARG A 101 -6.71 10.68 -19.67
N GLN A 102 -6.63 9.84 -20.70
CA GLN A 102 -7.61 8.76 -20.88
C GLN A 102 -7.31 7.68 -19.85
N THR A 103 -8.28 7.40 -18.99
CA THR A 103 -8.22 6.28 -18.06
C THR A 103 -9.00 5.10 -18.63
N VAL A 104 -8.44 3.90 -18.49
CA VAL A 104 -9.11 2.65 -18.84
C VAL A 104 -9.27 1.82 -17.58
N VAL A 105 -10.37 1.11 -17.46
CA VAL A 105 -10.57 0.19 -16.34
C VAL A 105 -9.59 -0.97 -16.48
N LYS A 106 -8.76 -1.18 -15.45
CA LYS A 106 -7.74 -2.24 -15.42
C LYS A 106 -8.04 -3.34 -14.41
N ALA A 107 -8.87 -3.01 -13.40
CA ALA A 107 -9.14 -3.91 -12.29
C ALA A 107 -10.58 -3.77 -11.80
N LEU A 108 -11.17 -4.89 -11.40
CA LEU A 108 -12.44 -4.95 -10.69
C LEU A 108 -12.30 -5.71 -9.38
N CYS A 109 -12.93 -5.19 -8.33
CA CYS A 109 -13.19 -5.89 -7.08
C CYS A 109 -14.63 -6.41 -7.12
N LEU A 110 -14.80 -7.70 -7.32
CA LEU A 110 -16.11 -8.34 -7.37
C LEU A 110 -16.54 -8.75 -5.96
N HIS A 111 -17.60 -8.15 -5.46
CA HIS A 111 -18.24 -8.54 -4.21
C HIS A 111 -19.06 -9.82 -4.44
N ILE A 112 -18.39 -10.94 -4.39
CA ILE A 112 -18.99 -12.27 -4.66
C ILE A 112 -20.05 -12.64 -3.63
N ALA A 113 -19.89 -12.15 -2.39
CA ALA A 113 -20.86 -12.35 -1.33
C ALA A 113 -20.98 -11.08 -0.47
N HIS A 114 -22.20 -10.59 -0.29
CA HIS A 114 -22.58 -9.69 0.78
C HIS A 114 -23.11 -10.52 1.95
N ASP A 115 -22.29 -11.42 2.46
CA ASP A 115 -22.48 -12.23 3.66
C ASP A 115 -21.12 -12.78 4.11
N CYS A 116 -20.98 -13.06 5.42
CA CYS A 116 -19.76 -13.60 6.00
C CYS A 116 -20.08 -14.61 7.11
N ASN A 117 -19.21 -15.58 7.29
CA ASN A 117 -19.30 -16.60 8.33
C ASN A 117 -18.48 -16.27 9.59
N LEU A 118 -17.83 -15.08 9.63
CA LEU A 118 -17.21 -14.49 10.82
C LEU A 118 -17.93 -13.19 11.21
N ALA A 119 -17.68 -12.72 12.44
CA ALA A 119 -18.17 -11.47 12.99
C ALA A 119 -17.00 -10.60 13.49
N CYS A 120 -16.14 -10.18 12.57
CA CYS A 120 -14.96 -9.36 12.89
C CYS A 120 -15.39 -8.01 13.46
N GLN A 121 -14.85 -7.62 14.62
CA GLN A 121 -15.26 -6.40 15.34
C GLN A 121 -15.01 -5.10 14.57
N TYR A 122 -13.94 -5.07 13.77
CA TYR A 122 -13.56 -3.89 12.96
C TYR A 122 -14.11 -3.95 11.53
N CYS A 123 -15.06 -4.84 11.22
CA CYS A 123 -15.50 -5.04 9.84
C CYS A 123 -16.24 -3.83 9.29
N PHE A 124 -15.61 -3.05 8.43
CA PHE A 124 -16.22 -1.90 7.76
C PHE A 124 -17.43 -2.30 6.86
N ALA A 125 -17.55 -3.58 6.54
CA ALA A 125 -18.62 -4.14 5.72
C ALA A 125 -19.78 -4.71 6.58
N GLU A 126 -19.85 -4.43 7.88
CA GLU A 126 -20.94 -4.90 8.77
C GLU A 126 -21.25 -6.40 8.61
N GLU A 127 -20.26 -7.25 8.91
CA GLU A 127 -20.35 -8.70 8.65
C GLU A 127 -20.59 -9.08 7.19
N GLY A 128 -20.23 -8.18 6.27
CA GLY A 128 -20.36 -8.37 4.82
C GLY A 128 -21.62 -7.80 4.20
N GLU A 129 -22.49 -7.15 4.95
CA GLU A 129 -23.78 -6.60 4.45
C GLU A 129 -23.62 -5.25 3.71
N TYR A 130 -22.52 -4.51 3.96
CA TYR A 130 -22.23 -3.22 3.29
C TYR A 130 -23.39 -2.22 3.37
N HIS A 131 -23.90 -1.98 4.59
CA HIS A 131 -25.01 -1.07 4.87
C HIS A 131 -26.31 -1.42 4.13
N GLY A 132 -26.44 -2.65 3.66
CA GLY A 132 -27.56 -3.03 2.82
C GLY A 132 -28.20 -4.36 3.22
N ARG A 133 -28.19 -5.28 2.31
CA ARG A 133 -28.83 -6.60 2.47
C ARG A 133 -27.87 -7.70 2.07
N ARG A 134 -28.01 -8.86 2.69
CA ARG A 134 -27.28 -10.07 2.30
C ARG A 134 -27.66 -10.49 0.88
N ALA A 135 -26.67 -10.82 0.09
CA ALA A 135 -26.81 -11.34 -1.25
C ALA A 135 -25.56 -12.13 -1.66
N LEU A 136 -25.76 -13.05 -2.58
CA LEU A 136 -24.67 -13.70 -3.31
C LEU A 136 -24.73 -13.24 -4.76
N MET A 137 -23.60 -12.89 -5.36
CA MET A 137 -23.51 -12.53 -6.77
C MET A 137 -23.93 -13.71 -7.64
N THR A 138 -24.79 -13.49 -8.63
CA THR A 138 -25.09 -14.53 -9.60
C THR A 138 -23.98 -14.60 -10.65
N PHE A 139 -23.87 -15.76 -11.33
CA PHE A 139 -22.93 -15.90 -12.45
C PHE A 139 -23.19 -14.87 -13.54
N GLU A 140 -24.43 -14.58 -13.85
CA GLU A 140 -24.83 -13.60 -14.88
C GLU A 140 -24.32 -12.20 -14.58
N VAL A 141 -24.42 -11.75 -13.32
CA VAL A 141 -23.91 -10.43 -12.91
C VAL A 141 -22.38 -10.42 -12.99
N GLY A 142 -21.71 -11.44 -12.46
CA GLY A 142 -20.25 -11.54 -12.53
C GLY A 142 -19.72 -11.63 -13.97
N LYS A 143 -20.43 -12.37 -14.85
CA LYS A 143 -20.14 -12.44 -16.29
C LYS A 143 -20.21 -11.04 -16.94
N LYS A 144 -21.31 -10.30 -16.71
CA LYS A 144 -21.46 -8.93 -17.21
C LYS A 144 -20.34 -8.01 -16.68
N ALA A 145 -19.90 -8.18 -15.44
CA ALA A 145 -18.78 -7.43 -14.88
C ALA A 145 -17.47 -7.72 -15.63
N LEU A 146 -17.17 -8.98 -15.96
CA LEU A 146 -16.01 -9.32 -16.79
C LEU A 146 -16.13 -8.78 -18.22
N ASP A 147 -17.32 -8.85 -18.84
CA ASP A 147 -17.58 -8.26 -20.16
C ASP A 147 -17.38 -6.72 -20.12
N PHE A 148 -17.88 -6.06 -19.06
CA PHE A 148 -17.66 -4.64 -18.82
C PHE A 148 -16.16 -4.31 -18.70
N LEU A 149 -15.38 -5.10 -17.95
CA LEU A 149 -13.94 -4.91 -17.81
C LEU A 149 -13.23 -5.03 -19.16
N ILE A 150 -13.56 -6.04 -19.96
CA ILE A 150 -12.99 -6.23 -21.30
C ILE A 150 -13.30 -5.01 -22.18
N ALA A 151 -14.55 -4.59 -22.23
CA ALA A 151 -15.01 -3.48 -23.08
C ALA A 151 -14.38 -2.14 -22.70
N ASN A 152 -14.10 -1.90 -21.39
CA ASN A 152 -13.59 -0.63 -20.88
C ASN A 152 -12.08 -0.62 -20.63
N SER A 153 -11.35 -1.69 -20.98
CA SER A 153 -9.91 -1.81 -20.76
C SER A 153 -9.03 -1.32 -21.94
N GLY A 154 -9.63 -0.86 -23.04
CA GLY A 154 -8.90 -0.43 -24.23
C GLY A 154 -7.88 -1.48 -24.70
N ASN A 155 -6.68 -1.04 -25.02
CA ASN A 155 -5.58 -1.92 -25.48
C ASN A 155 -4.83 -2.63 -24.33
N ARG A 156 -5.26 -2.47 -23.07
CA ARG A 156 -4.60 -3.10 -21.93
C ARG A 156 -4.79 -4.60 -21.97
N ARG A 157 -3.68 -5.35 -21.98
CA ARG A 157 -3.70 -6.82 -22.04
C ARG A 157 -3.99 -7.44 -20.67
N ASN A 158 -3.27 -7.01 -19.62
CA ASN A 158 -3.38 -7.58 -18.28
C ASN A 158 -4.53 -6.92 -17.51
N LEU A 159 -5.49 -7.72 -17.08
CA LEU A 159 -6.67 -7.29 -16.32
C LEU A 159 -6.65 -7.98 -14.95
N GLU A 160 -6.98 -7.24 -13.90
CA GLU A 160 -6.99 -7.74 -12.53
C GLU A 160 -8.44 -7.93 -12.08
N VAL A 161 -8.72 -9.03 -11.39
CA VAL A 161 -10.04 -9.30 -10.81
C VAL A 161 -9.84 -9.84 -9.40
N ASP A 162 -10.35 -9.10 -8.42
CA ASP A 162 -10.29 -9.46 -7.01
C ASP A 162 -11.65 -10.04 -6.59
N PHE A 163 -11.69 -11.29 -6.19
CA PHE A 163 -12.84 -11.90 -5.54
C PHE A 163 -12.84 -11.52 -4.06
N PHE A 164 -13.82 -10.72 -3.67
CA PHE A 164 -13.92 -10.05 -2.40
C PHE A 164 -15.37 -10.05 -1.88
N GLY A 165 -15.65 -9.18 -0.88
CA GLY A 165 -16.96 -8.98 -0.28
C GLY A 165 -16.92 -9.30 1.22
N GLY A 166 -17.90 -10.03 1.74
CA GLY A 166 -17.86 -10.62 3.07
C GLY A 166 -16.89 -11.80 3.10
N GLU A 167 -17.36 -13.01 2.70
CA GLU A 167 -16.48 -14.17 2.48
C GLU A 167 -16.75 -14.80 1.10
N PRO A 168 -15.85 -14.63 0.13
CA PRO A 168 -16.06 -15.14 -1.24
C PRO A 168 -16.25 -16.66 -1.33
N LEU A 169 -15.64 -17.44 -0.43
CA LEU A 169 -15.80 -18.89 -0.44
C LEU A 169 -17.23 -19.36 -0.11
N MET A 170 -18.09 -18.49 0.42
CA MET A 170 -19.52 -18.79 0.57
C MET A 170 -20.23 -18.90 -0.77
N ASN A 171 -19.65 -18.35 -1.84
CA ASN A 171 -20.17 -18.42 -3.20
C ASN A 171 -19.13 -19.03 -4.17
N TRP A 172 -18.43 -20.06 -3.70
CA TRP A 172 -17.29 -20.66 -4.39
C TRP A 172 -17.60 -21.16 -5.80
N GLN A 173 -18.81 -21.69 -6.01
CA GLN A 173 -19.20 -22.17 -7.33
C GLN A 173 -19.20 -21.07 -8.40
N VAL A 174 -19.69 -19.89 -8.04
CA VAL A 174 -19.67 -18.73 -8.93
C VAL A 174 -18.25 -18.22 -9.18
N VAL A 175 -17.38 -18.25 -8.18
CA VAL A 175 -15.94 -17.92 -8.36
C VAL A 175 -15.33 -18.83 -9.43
N LYS A 176 -15.53 -20.16 -9.34
CA LYS A 176 -15.03 -21.12 -10.34
C LYS A 176 -15.55 -20.81 -11.74
N GLN A 177 -16.85 -20.60 -11.88
CA GLN A 177 -17.49 -20.30 -13.16
C GLN A 177 -16.95 -19.01 -13.78
N LEU A 178 -16.73 -17.96 -12.97
CA LEU A 178 -16.19 -16.69 -13.44
C LEU A 178 -14.73 -16.81 -13.89
N VAL A 179 -13.91 -17.58 -13.19
CA VAL A 179 -12.54 -17.88 -13.62
C VAL A 179 -12.54 -18.61 -14.95
N GLU A 180 -13.34 -19.66 -15.10
CA GLU A 180 -13.47 -20.42 -16.35
C GLU A 180 -13.95 -19.53 -17.49
N TYR A 181 -14.95 -18.71 -17.24
CA TYR A 181 -15.45 -17.74 -18.22
C TYR A 181 -14.37 -16.73 -18.62
N GLY A 182 -13.68 -16.10 -17.65
CA GLY A 182 -12.61 -15.17 -17.94
C GLY A 182 -11.50 -15.79 -18.81
N ARG A 183 -11.05 -17.00 -18.48
CA ARG A 183 -10.07 -17.75 -19.28
C ARG A 183 -10.55 -17.98 -20.72
N SER A 184 -11.85 -18.31 -20.91
CA SER A 184 -12.39 -18.51 -22.25
C SER A 184 -12.41 -17.27 -23.12
N GLN A 185 -12.36 -16.06 -22.52
CA GLN A 185 -12.38 -14.78 -23.22
C GLN A 185 -10.99 -14.25 -23.57
N GLU A 186 -9.91 -14.82 -22.98
CA GLU A 186 -8.55 -14.26 -23.08
C GLU A 186 -8.04 -14.19 -24.52
N GLU A 187 -8.18 -15.26 -25.29
CA GLU A 187 -7.69 -15.33 -26.68
C GLU A 187 -8.47 -14.39 -27.61
N ALA A 188 -9.80 -14.48 -27.58
CA ALA A 188 -10.69 -13.71 -28.47
C ALA A 188 -10.52 -12.18 -28.29
N HIS A 189 -10.20 -11.73 -27.09
CA HIS A 189 -10.07 -10.31 -26.78
C HIS A 189 -8.62 -9.83 -26.58
N ASN A 190 -7.62 -10.70 -26.77
CA ASN A 190 -6.20 -10.43 -26.46
C ASN A 190 -6.02 -9.89 -25.05
N LYS A 191 -6.65 -10.53 -24.08
CA LYS A 191 -6.58 -10.21 -22.64
C LYS A 191 -5.89 -11.32 -21.87
N LYS A 192 -5.45 -11.01 -20.66
CA LYS A 192 -4.96 -11.97 -19.69
C LYS A 192 -5.45 -11.57 -18.30
N PHE A 193 -6.29 -12.40 -17.72
CA PHE A 193 -6.81 -12.17 -16.39
C PHE A 193 -5.85 -12.64 -15.31
N ARG A 194 -5.68 -11.81 -14.28
CA ARG A 194 -5.00 -12.11 -13.04
C ARG A 194 -6.04 -12.09 -11.93
N PHE A 195 -6.40 -13.28 -11.46
CA PHE A 195 -7.39 -13.43 -10.41
C PHE A 195 -6.73 -13.40 -9.03
N THR A 196 -7.30 -12.65 -8.11
CA THR A 196 -6.95 -12.63 -6.68
C THR A 196 -8.15 -13.09 -5.86
N LEU A 197 -7.92 -13.85 -4.80
CA LEU A 197 -8.92 -14.25 -3.82
C LEU A 197 -8.50 -13.76 -2.44
N THR A 198 -9.40 -13.04 -1.74
CA THR A 198 -9.22 -12.71 -0.32
C THR A 198 -10.18 -13.56 0.51
N THR A 199 -9.68 -14.32 1.48
CA THR A 199 -10.51 -15.20 2.30
C THR A 199 -10.12 -15.21 3.77
N ASN A 200 -11.11 -15.41 4.64
CA ASN A 200 -10.90 -15.66 6.06
C ASN A 200 -10.49 -17.12 6.36
N GLY A 201 -10.48 -17.99 5.35
CA GLY A 201 -9.99 -19.35 5.43
C GLY A 201 -10.89 -20.39 6.12
N VAL A 202 -12.00 -19.99 6.71
CA VAL A 202 -12.89 -20.93 7.41
C VAL A 202 -13.36 -22.07 6.50
N LEU A 203 -13.73 -21.75 5.26
CA LEU A 203 -14.21 -22.71 4.26
C LEU A 203 -13.10 -23.32 3.40
N LEU A 204 -11.85 -22.88 3.57
CA LEU A 204 -10.72 -23.38 2.79
C LEU A 204 -10.53 -24.88 3.01
N ASN A 205 -10.45 -25.65 1.92
CA ASN A 205 -10.24 -27.10 1.87
C ASN A 205 -9.27 -27.46 0.73
N ASP A 206 -8.95 -28.75 0.58
CA ASP A 206 -7.96 -29.22 -0.42
C ASP A 206 -8.38 -28.90 -1.86
N GLU A 207 -9.64 -29.09 -2.23
CA GLU A 207 -10.16 -28.77 -3.57
C GLU A 207 -9.95 -27.29 -3.90
N ILE A 208 -10.32 -26.40 -2.96
CA ILE A 208 -10.18 -24.94 -3.11
C ILE A 208 -8.70 -24.57 -3.21
N MET A 209 -7.84 -25.16 -2.36
CA MET A 209 -6.39 -24.92 -2.39
C MET A 209 -5.78 -25.29 -3.75
N GLU A 210 -6.15 -26.45 -4.30
CA GLU A 210 -5.67 -26.89 -5.60
C GLU A 210 -6.13 -25.99 -6.75
N PHE A 211 -7.40 -25.60 -6.74
CA PHE A 211 -7.93 -24.63 -7.71
C PHE A 211 -7.21 -23.30 -7.60
N CYS A 212 -7.06 -22.72 -6.41
CA CYS A 212 -6.35 -21.47 -6.19
C CYS A 212 -4.88 -21.57 -6.64
N ASN A 213 -4.22 -22.69 -6.41
CA ASN A 213 -2.85 -22.89 -6.85
C ASN A 213 -2.71 -22.98 -8.37
N ARG A 214 -3.73 -23.39 -9.08
CA ARG A 214 -3.73 -23.46 -10.54
C ARG A 214 -4.13 -22.12 -11.18
N GLU A 215 -5.17 -21.45 -10.66
CA GLU A 215 -5.85 -20.37 -11.36
C GLU A 215 -5.57 -18.96 -10.77
N MET A 216 -5.34 -18.85 -9.45
CA MET A 216 -5.18 -17.53 -8.81
C MET A 216 -3.75 -17.04 -8.92
N ALA A 217 -3.58 -15.83 -9.43
CA ALA A 217 -2.30 -15.12 -9.44
C ALA A 217 -1.85 -14.80 -8.01
N ASN A 218 -2.78 -14.41 -7.14
CA ASN A 218 -2.51 -14.12 -5.74
C ASN A 218 -3.66 -14.63 -4.84
N VAL A 219 -3.35 -14.95 -3.59
CA VAL A 219 -4.34 -15.29 -2.55
C VAL A 219 -4.00 -14.55 -1.26
N VAL A 220 -4.97 -13.84 -0.72
CA VAL A 220 -4.85 -13.13 0.56
C VAL A 220 -5.56 -13.93 1.65
N LEU A 221 -4.80 -14.33 2.67
CA LEU A 221 -5.23 -15.13 3.80
C LEU A 221 -5.38 -14.22 5.02
N SER A 222 -6.60 -14.00 5.49
CA SER A 222 -6.88 -13.03 6.55
C SER A 222 -6.61 -13.63 7.94
N LEU A 223 -5.58 -13.13 8.64
CA LEU A 223 -5.16 -13.50 9.99
C LEU A 223 -4.54 -12.28 10.66
N ASP A 224 -4.96 -11.93 11.89
CA ASP A 224 -4.53 -10.67 12.51
C ASP A 224 -3.24 -10.78 13.34
N GLY A 225 -2.75 -11.98 13.62
CA GLY A 225 -1.54 -12.14 14.41
C GLY A 225 -1.57 -13.33 15.35
N ARG A 226 -1.06 -13.12 16.56
CA ARG A 226 -1.11 -14.08 17.67
C ARG A 226 -2.55 -14.50 17.96
N LYS A 227 -2.72 -15.69 18.55
CA LYS A 227 -4.05 -16.28 18.79
C LYS A 227 -4.99 -15.32 19.54
N GLU A 228 -4.53 -14.72 20.61
CA GLU A 228 -5.32 -13.80 21.44
C GLU A 228 -5.74 -12.53 20.67
N VAL A 229 -4.90 -12.03 19.77
CA VAL A 229 -5.21 -10.89 18.89
C VAL A 229 -6.26 -11.28 17.86
N ASN A 230 -6.02 -12.36 17.14
CA ASN A 230 -6.94 -12.83 16.10
C ASN A 230 -8.31 -13.18 16.69
N ASP A 231 -8.36 -13.97 17.77
CA ASP A 231 -9.61 -14.49 18.32
C ASP A 231 -10.45 -13.39 18.97
N LYS A 232 -9.80 -12.32 19.47
CA LYS A 232 -10.49 -11.12 19.96
C LYS A 232 -11.19 -10.36 18.84
N MET A 233 -10.51 -10.17 17.70
CA MET A 233 -10.97 -9.28 16.64
C MET A 233 -11.73 -10.00 15.51
N ARG A 234 -11.50 -11.31 15.33
CA ARG A 234 -12.11 -12.13 14.27
C ARG A 234 -12.82 -13.39 14.81
N PRO A 235 -13.78 -13.23 15.72
CA PRO A 235 -14.54 -14.36 16.24
C PRO A 235 -15.57 -14.88 15.23
N PHE A 236 -16.04 -16.10 15.46
CA PHE A 236 -17.30 -16.56 14.90
C PHE A 236 -18.49 -15.80 15.52
N ARG A 237 -19.66 -15.85 14.87
CA ARG A 237 -20.89 -15.24 15.38
C ARG A 237 -21.30 -15.72 16.78
N ASN A 238 -20.87 -16.90 17.18
CA ASN A 238 -21.11 -17.46 18.52
C ASN A 238 -20.06 -17.02 19.57
N GLY A 239 -19.12 -16.13 19.16
CA GLY A 239 -18.05 -15.60 20.00
C GLY A 239 -16.83 -16.52 20.15
N THR A 240 -16.80 -17.70 19.55
CA THR A 240 -15.59 -18.56 19.58
C THR A 240 -14.51 -18.02 18.65
N GLY A 241 -13.24 -18.22 19.02
CA GLY A 241 -12.10 -17.78 18.20
C GLY A 241 -11.96 -18.60 16.91
N SER A 242 -11.41 -17.99 15.88
CA SER A 242 -11.20 -18.62 14.57
C SER A 242 -9.78 -19.15 14.35
N TYR A 243 -8.80 -18.73 15.16
CA TYR A 243 -7.37 -18.99 14.97
C TYR A 243 -7.03 -20.48 14.81
N ASP A 244 -7.46 -21.33 15.76
CA ASP A 244 -7.12 -22.76 15.77
C ASP A 244 -7.66 -23.51 14.54
N LEU A 245 -8.74 -23.04 13.95
CA LEU A 245 -9.32 -23.60 12.73
C LEU A 245 -8.56 -23.16 11.46
N ILE A 246 -8.19 -21.88 11.38
CA ILE A 246 -7.68 -21.29 10.12
C ILE A 246 -6.17 -21.46 9.96
N VAL A 247 -5.38 -21.35 11.04
CA VAL A 247 -3.91 -21.37 10.94
C VAL A 247 -3.37 -22.68 10.32
N PRO A 248 -3.81 -23.87 10.73
CA PRO A 248 -3.34 -25.12 10.09
C PRO A 248 -3.67 -25.18 8.59
N LYS A 249 -4.81 -24.60 8.18
CA LYS A 249 -5.21 -24.53 6.77
C LYS A 249 -4.31 -23.58 5.99
N PHE A 250 -3.97 -22.42 6.59
CA PHE A 250 -3.09 -21.42 5.97
C PHE A 250 -1.66 -21.94 5.83
N GLN A 251 -1.14 -22.64 6.85
CA GLN A 251 0.17 -23.29 6.76
C GLN A 251 0.20 -24.32 5.63
N LYS A 252 -0.80 -25.21 5.56
CA LYS A 252 -0.94 -26.19 4.47
C LYS A 252 -1.05 -25.52 3.10
N PHE A 253 -1.81 -24.40 3.00
CA PHE A 253 -1.93 -23.66 1.76
C PHE A 253 -0.60 -23.05 1.35
N ALA A 254 0.11 -22.36 2.26
CA ALA A 254 1.40 -21.72 2.01
C ALA A 254 2.45 -22.75 1.55
N GLU A 255 2.50 -23.93 2.20
CA GLU A 255 3.37 -25.03 1.80
C GLU A 255 3.06 -25.50 0.36
N LYS A 256 1.80 -25.79 0.04
CA LYS A 256 1.38 -26.22 -1.31
C LYS A 256 1.56 -25.10 -2.36
N ARG A 257 1.50 -23.83 -1.95
CA ARG A 257 1.67 -22.66 -2.82
C ARG A 257 3.11 -22.47 -3.27
N GLY A 258 4.08 -22.79 -2.40
CA GLY A 258 5.52 -22.60 -2.64
C GLY A 258 5.85 -21.13 -2.89
N ASP A 259 6.61 -20.83 -3.95
CA ASP A 259 7.08 -19.46 -4.27
C ASP A 259 6.02 -18.57 -4.92
N ARG A 260 4.84 -19.12 -5.27
CA ARG A 260 3.76 -18.33 -5.88
C ARG A 260 3.22 -17.27 -4.91
N ASP A 261 2.62 -16.22 -5.47
CA ASP A 261 2.14 -15.10 -4.67
C ASP A 261 0.97 -15.48 -3.76
N TYR A 262 1.15 -15.21 -2.48
CA TYR A 262 0.14 -15.16 -1.44
C TYR A 262 0.57 -14.13 -0.40
N PHE A 263 -0.37 -13.64 0.39
CA PHE A 263 -0.08 -12.83 1.57
C PHE A 263 -0.95 -13.29 2.74
N VAL A 264 -0.32 -13.46 3.91
CA VAL A 264 -1.07 -13.44 5.17
C VAL A 264 -1.27 -11.99 5.53
N ARG A 265 -2.54 -11.54 5.62
CA ARG A 265 -2.89 -10.16 5.87
C ARG A 265 -3.66 -10.02 7.17
N GLY A 266 -3.10 -9.25 8.09
CA GLY A 266 -3.71 -8.92 9.37
C GLY A 266 -4.08 -7.44 9.48
N THR A 267 -4.82 -7.15 10.54
CA THR A 267 -5.16 -5.79 10.96
C THR A 267 -4.74 -5.61 12.41
N PHE A 268 -3.94 -4.57 12.70
CA PHE A 268 -3.65 -4.19 14.07
C PHE A 268 -4.54 -3.02 14.52
N THR A 269 -4.76 -2.94 15.81
CA THR A 269 -5.70 -2.01 16.43
C THR A 269 -5.05 -1.37 17.65
N HIS A 270 -5.75 -0.44 18.32
CA HIS A 270 -5.35 0.06 19.64
C HIS A 270 -5.05 -1.07 20.64
N ASN A 271 -5.65 -2.25 20.48
CA ASN A 271 -5.47 -3.36 21.42
C ASN A 271 -4.14 -4.11 21.27
N ASN A 272 -3.40 -3.94 20.16
CA ASN A 272 -2.14 -4.62 19.86
C ASN A 272 -1.15 -3.69 19.15
N LEU A 273 -0.81 -2.58 19.79
CA LEU A 273 0.17 -1.62 19.25
C LEU A 273 1.58 -2.23 19.11
N ASP A 274 1.81 -3.40 19.73
CA ASP A 274 3.00 -4.24 19.57
C ASP A 274 2.89 -5.19 18.35
N PHE A 275 2.28 -4.72 17.28
CA PHE A 275 1.97 -5.47 16.05
C PHE A 275 3.21 -6.09 15.38
N GLY A 276 4.39 -5.59 15.64
CA GLY A 276 5.63 -6.22 15.21
C GLY A 276 5.76 -7.66 15.71
N LYS A 277 5.25 -7.96 16.92
CA LYS A 277 5.20 -9.33 17.43
C LYS A 277 4.24 -10.22 16.61
N ASP A 278 3.16 -9.64 16.06
CA ASP A 278 2.22 -10.35 15.21
C ASP A 278 2.83 -10.66 13.84
N VAL A 279 3.59 -9.72 13.27
CA VAL A 279 4.38 -9.94 12.05
C VAL A 279 5.42 -11.04 12.25
N LEU A 280 6.16 -10.99 13.35
CA LEU A 280 7.19 -12.00 13.67
C LEU A 280 6.55 -13.37 13.95
N HIS A 281 5.38 -13.40 14.56
CA HIS A 281 4.60 -14.60 14.76
C HIS A 281 4.24 -15.29 13.44
N PHE A 282 3.82 -14.52 12.44
CA PHE A 282 3.59 -15.08 11.10
C PHE A 282 4.85 -15.71 10.50
N ALA A 283 6.00 -15.04 10.63
CA ALA A 283 7.27 -15.57 10.14
C ALA A 283 7.65 -16.87 10.89
N ASP A 284 7.42 -16.92 12.20
CA ASP A 284 7.72 -18.09 13.05
C ASP A 284 6.75 -19.26 12.78
N LEU A 285 5.53 -18.99 12.30
CA LEU A 285 4.60 -20.00 11.75
C LEU A 285 5.02 -20.54 10.37
N GLY A 286 6.07 -19.98 9.75
CA GLY A 286 6.61 -20.40 8.45
C GLY A 286 6.06 -19.63 7.25
N PHE A 287 5.24 -18.60 7.45
CA PHE A 287 4.78 -17.77 6.35
C PHE A 287 5.92 -16.89 5.82
N LYS A 288 5.98 -16.72 4.49
CA LYS A 288 7.05 -15.99 3.80
C LYS A 288 6.62 -14.59 3.33
N LYS A 289 5.33 -14.36 3.15
CA LYS A 289 4.79 -13.09 2.62
C LYS A 289 3.64 -12.64 3.52
N MET A 290 3.74 -11.45 4.09
CA MET A 290 2.77 -10.93 5.06
C MET A 290 2.58 -9.43 4.97
N SER A 291 1.42 -8.96 5.45
CA SER A 291 1.02 -7.57 5.57
C SER A 291 0.21 -7.38 6.86
N VAL A 292 0.45 -6.32 7.59
CA VAL A 292 -0.36 -5.97 8.77
C VAL A 292 -0.73 -4.50 8.67
N GLU A 293 -2.04 -4.25 8.45
CA GLU A 293 -2.57 -2.90 8.25
C GLU A 293 -3.07 -2.30 9.56
N PRO A 294 -2.97 -0.98 9.75
CA PRO A 294 -3.69 -0.33 10.86
C PRO A 294 -5.20 -0.38 10.61
N VAL A 295 -5.96 -0.58 11.66
CA VAL A 295 -7.39 -0.34 11.59
C VAL A 295 -7.66 1.14 11.32
N VAL A 296 -8.66 1.41 10.50
CA VAL A 296 -9.18 2.76 10.26
C VAL A 296 -10.63 2.75 10.71
N ALA A 297 -10.91 3.41 11.81
CA ALA A 297 -12.20 3.40 12.48
C ALA A 297 -12.46 4.76 13.14
N PRO A 298 -13.73 5.15 13.36
CA PRO A 298 -14.07 6.34 14.15
C PRO A 298 -13.49 6.28 15.56
N ASP A 299 -13.14 7.44 16.12
CA ASP A 299 -12.45 7.55 17.42
C ASP A 299 -13.28 6.98 18.61
N GLU A 300 -14.59 6.86 18.44
CA GLU A 300 -15.52 6.30 19.43
C GLU A 300 -15.35 4.78 19.59
N GLU A 301 -14.82 4.12 18.56
CA GLU A 301 -14.61 2.68 18.61
C GLU A 301 -13.47 2.32 19.58
N PRO A 302 -13.67 1.32 20.46
CA PRO A 302 -12.69 0.99 21.50
C PRO A 302 -11.39 0.39 20.93
N TYR A 303 -11.40 -0.03 19.69
CA TYR A 303 -10.24 -0.57 18.96
C TYR A 303 -9.59 0.44 18.01
N ALA A 304 -10.15 1.66 17.87
CA ALA A 304 -9.62 2.69 16.98
C ALA A 304 -8.21 3.12 17.40
N ILE A 305 -7.34 3.28 16.43
CA ILE A 305 -6.01 3.87 16.61
C ILE A 305 -6.20 5.39 16.71
N LYS A 306 -5.62 5.97 17.78
CA LYS A 306 -5.71 7.41 18.10
C LYS A 306 -4.35 8.07 17.89
N GLU A 307 -4.35 9.39 17.81
CA GLU A 307 -3.11 10.19 17.72
C GLU A 307 -2.15 9.89 18.89
N ALA A 308 -2.69 9.65 20.09
CA ALA A 308 -1.90 9.29 21.27
C ALA A 308 -1.15 7.95 21.15
N ASP A 309 -1.56 7.08 20.24
CA ASP A 309 -0.91 5.79 19.98
C ASP A 309 0.29 5.91 19.05
N LEU A 310 0.37 7.01 18.27
CA LEU A 310 1.41 7.20 17.26
C LEU A 310 2.83 7.02 17.78
N PRO A 311 3.26 7.60 18.92
CA PRO A 311 4.63 7.42 19.39
C PRO A 311 5.02 5.94 19.53
N GLN A 312 4.14 5.13 20.10
CA GLN A 312 4.38 3.69 20.27
C GLN A 312 4.38 2.95 18.93
N ILE A 313 3.47 3.29 18.02
CA ILE A 313 3.39 2.68 16.69
C ILE A 313 4.65 2.98 15.87
N LEU A 314 5.14 4.23 15.90
CA LEU A 314 6.33 4.63 15.16
C LEU A 314 7.58 3.93 15.68
N GLU A 315 7.73 3.81 17.02
CA GLU A 315 8.79 3.04 17.63
C GLU A 315 8.70 1.54 17.27
N GLU A 316 7.48 0.98 17.20
CA GLU A 316 7.29 -0.42 16.83
C GLU A 316 7.70 -0.70 15.37
N TYR A 317 7.48 0.24 14.44
CA TYR A 317 8.03 0.14 13.08
C TYR A 317 9.57 0.14 13.08
N ASP A 318 10.21 0.97 13.89
CA ASP A 318 11.68 1.01 13.98
C ASP A 318 12.24 -0.31 14.54
N ARG A 319 11.60 -0.87 15.59
CA ARG A 319 11.97 -2.19 16.15
C ARG A 319 11.78 -3.32 15.15
N LEU A 320 10.62 -3.32 14.45
CA LEU A 320 10.35 -4.32 13.43
C LEU A 320 11.35 -4.24 12.26
N ALA A 321 11.74 -3.03 11.84
CA ALA A 321 12.73 -2.83 10.79
C ALA A 321 14.12 -3.38 11.19
N ALA A 322 14.55 -3.15 12.43
CA ALA A 322 15.80 -3.72 12.97
C ALA A 322 15.78 -5.25 12.97
N GLU A 323 14.70 -5.86 13.48
CA GLU A 323 14.57 -7.32 13.50
C GLU A 323 14.42 -7.91 12.08
N TYR A 324 13.79 -7.18 11.16
CA TYR A 324 13.71 -7.55 9.75
C TYR A 324 15.10 -7.67 9.11
N VAL A 325 15.96 -6.64 9.27
CA VAL A 325 17.35 -6.66 8.78
C VAL A 325 18.12 -7.82 9.39
N LYS A 326 18.04 -7.99 10.73
CA LYS A 326 18.70 -9.08 11.43
C LYS A 326 18.31 -10.45 10.88
N ARG A 327 17.01 -10.73 10.76
CA ARG A 327 16.52 -12.02 10.23
C ARG A 327 16.96 -12.25 8.78
N HIS A 328 17.04 -11.20 7.95
CA HIS A 328 17.55 -11.33 6.59
C HIS A 328 19.04 -11.69 6.57
N LYS A 329 19.87 -11.03 7.37
CA LYS A 329 21.31 -11.35 7.50
C LYS A 329 21.54 -12.76 8.05
N GLU A 330 20.63 -13.30 8.86
CA GLU A 330 20.66 -14.67 9.38
C GLU A 330 20.07 -15.73 8.43
N GLY A 331 19.65 -15.38 7.22
CA GLY A 331 19.02 -16.30 6.27
C GLY A 331 17.59 -16.72 6.64
N ARG A 332 16.94 -16.04 7.59
CA ARG A 332 15.57 -16.27 8.06
C ARG A 332 14.61 -15.16 7.60
N GLY A 333 14.94 -14.51 6.47
CA GLY A 333 14.19 -13.40 5.93
C GLY A 333 12.77 -13.77 5.51
N PHE A 334 11.89 -12.76 5.51
CA PHE A 334 10.51 -12.82 5.03
C PHE A 334 10.17 -11.54 4.29
N THR A 335 9.08 -11.53 3.52
CA THR A 335 8.59 -10.32 2.87
C THR A 335 7.51 -9.68 3.72
N PHE A 336 7.76 -8.44 4.17
CA PHE A 336 6.74 -7.59 4.79
C PHE A 336 6.30 -6.52 3.80
N PHE A 337 5.04 -6.53 3.40
CA PHE A 337 4.49 -5.70 2.31
C PHE A 337 4.83 -4.21 2.47
N HIS A 338 4.75 -3.69 3.71
CA HIS A 338 4.98 -2.27 3.98
C HIS A 338 6.45 -1.84 3.89
N PHE A 339 7.39 -2.81 3.86
CA PHE A 339 8.81 -2.55 3.63
C PHE A 339 9.26 -2.85 2.20
N MET A 340 8.32 -3.24 1.32
CA MET A 340 8.58 -3.43 -0.10
C MET A 340 8.61 -2.08 -0.81
N LEU A 341 9.80 -1.54 -0.98
CA LEU A 341 10.04 -0.30 -1.71
C LEU A 341 11.03 -0.55 -2.85
N ASP A 342 10.66 -0.17 -4.07
CA ASP A 342 11.55 -0.17 -5.22
C ASP A 342 12.18 1.22 -5.38
N LEU A 343 13.49 1.31 -5.10
CA LEU A 343 14.27 2.54 -5.24
C LEU A 343 14.90 2.68 -6.64
N THR A 344 14.87 1.61 -7.47
CA THR A 344 15.58 1.59 -8.75
C THR A 344 14.70 2.08 -9.90
N GLN A 345 13.50 1.55 -10.05
CA GLN A 345 12.59 1.92 -11.13
C GLN A 345 11.28 2.54 -10.63
N GLY A 346 10.77 2.02 -9.53
CA GLY A 346 9.49 2.43 -8.94
C GLY A 346 8.29 2.28 -9.89
N PRO A 347 7.09 2.65 -9.47
CA PRO A 347 5.91 2.65 -10.34
C PRO A 347 5.99 3.80 -11.36
N CYS A 348 5.22 3.68 -12.46
CA CYS A 348 5.11 4.77 -13.45
C CYS A 348 4.60 6.07 -12.80
N VAL A 349 4.96 7.23 -13.39
CA VAL A 349 4.62 8.57 -12.88
C VAL A 349 3.15 8.71 -12.50
N ALA A 350 2.23 8.22 -13.34
CA ALA A 350 0.81 8.29 -13.06
C ALA A 350 0.42 7.58 -11.76
N LYS A 351 1.00 6.40 -11.47
CA LYS A 351 0.74 5.66 -10.23
C LYS A 351 1.37 6.35 -9.03
N ARG A 352 2.56 6.94 -9.18
CA ARG A 352 3.20 7.75 -8.12
C ARG A 352 2.35 8.95 -7.73
N LEU A 353 1.63 9.54 -8.67
CA LEU A 353 0.84 10.76 -8.44
C LEU A 353 -0.59 10.47 -7.97
N SER A 354 -1.24 9.41 -8.45
CA SER A 354 -2.68 9.14 -8.24
C SER A 354 -3.01 7.83 -7.50
N GLY A 355 -2.01 7.07 -7.08
CA GLY A 355 -2.18 5.86 -6.25
C GLY A 355 -2.87 4.69 -6.96
N CYS A 356 -3.84 4.05 -6.30
CA CYS A 356 -4.46 2.80 -6.73
C CYS A 356 -5.37 2.93 -7.96
N GLY A 357 -5.81 4.15 -8.30
CA GLY A 357 -6.71 4.41 -9.41
C GLY A 357 -8.18 4.14 -9.11
N SER A 358 -8.57 4.17 -7.81
CA SER A 358 -9.99 4.06 -7.41
C SER A 358 -10.85 5.07 -8.15
N GLY A 359 -12.08 4.66 -8.50
CA GLY A 359 -13.04 5.47 -9.25
C GLY A 359 -12.73 5.67 -10.73
N THR A 360 -11.54 5.26 -11.20
CA THR A 360 -11.12 5.46 -12.60
C THR A 360 -10.59 4.20 -13.26
N GLU A 361 -9.51 3.64 -12.75
CA GLU A 361 -8.86 2.45 -13.29
C GLU A 361 -9.21 1.17 -12.51
N TYR A 362 -9.68 1.33 -11.27
CA TYR A 362 -10.13 0.28 -10.36
C TYR A 362 -11.54 0.62 -9.87
N LEU A 363 -12.46 -0.34 -9.95
CA LEU A 363 -13.85 -0.20 -9.52
C LEU A 363 -14.28 -1.43 -8.70
N ALA A 364 -15.21 -1.23 -7.76
CA ALA A 364 -15.91 -2.32 -7.08
C ALA A 364 -17.26 -2.59 -7.75
N VAL A 365 -17.67 -3.86 -7.77
CA VAL A 365 -18.94 -4.32 -8.33
C VAL A 365 -19.72 -5.07 -7.27
N THR A 366 -20.94 -4.62 -6.97
CA THR A 366 -21.84 -5.26 -6.01
C THR A 366 -22.47 -6.54 -6.57
N PRO A 367 -23.12 -7.39 -5.73
CA PRO A 367 -23.89 -8.54 -6.22
C PRO A 367 -25.02 -8.21 -7.19
N TRP A 368 -25.42 -6.95 -7.28
CA TRP A 368 -26.47 -6.45 -8.21
C TRP A 368 -25.88 -5.78 -9.46
N GLY A 369 -24.55 -5.68 -9.55
CA GLY A 369 -23.87 -5.09 -10.70
C GLY A 369 -23.60 -3.59 -10.56
N ASP A 370 -23.89 -2.96 -9.42
CA ASP A 370 -23.62 -1.54 -9.21
C ASP A 370 -22.13 -1.29 -9.11
N LEU A 371 -21.67 -0.18 -9.68
CA LEU A 371 -20.27 0.24 -9.76
C LEU A 371 -19.98 1.32 -8.72
N TYR A 372 -18.92 1.11 -7.94
CA TYR A 372 -18.41 2.06 -6.95
C TYR A 372 -16.91 2.31 -7.14
N PRO A 373 -16.36 3.44 -6.65
CA PRO A 373 -14.92 3.75 -6.78
C PRO A 373 -13.99 2.67 -6.21
N CYS A 374 -14.33 2.09 -5.06
CA CYS A 374 -13.68 0.92 -4.48
C CYS A 374 -14.61 0.24 -3.46
N HIS A 375 -14.17 -0.89 -2.90
CA HIS A 375 -14.93 -1.67 -1.93
C HIS A 375 -15.33 -0.88 -0.66
N GLN A 376 -14.57 0.14 -0.26
CA GLN A 376 -14.87 0.95 0.92
C GLN A 376 -15.99 2.00 0.69
N PHE A 377 -16.33 2.30 -0.55
CA PHE A 377 -17.43 3.21 -0.90
C PHE A 377 -18.75 2.48 -1.19
N VAL A 378 -18.73 1.15 -1.23
CA VAL A 378 -19.93 0.36 -1.50
C VAL A 378 -20.97 0.59 -0.42
N GLY A 379 -22.20 0.88 -0.83
CA GLY A 379 -23.33 1.23 0.06
C GLY A 379 -23.51 2.74 0.30
N ASN A 380 -22.52 3.57 -0.08
CA ASN A 380 -22.70 5.03 -0.06
C ASN A 380 -23.23 5.51 -1.42
N GLU A 381 -24.49 5.90 -1.47
CA GLU A 381 -25.19 6.30 -2.72
C GLU A 381 -24.56 7.51 -3.41
N ASP A 382 -23.90 8.41 -2.66
CA ASP A 382 -23.20 9.58 -3.23
C ASP A 382 -22.06 9.17 -4.17
N PHE A 383 -21.49 7.97 -3.96
CA PHE A 383 -20.41 7.41 -4.76
C PHE A 383 -20.85 6.35 -5.78
N LEU A 384 -22.14 6.16 -5.97
CA LEU A 384 -22.63 5.27 -7.02
C LEU A 384 -22.22 5.80 -8.41
N LEU A 385 -21.39 5.04 -9.12
CA LEU A 385 -20.86 5.41 -10.43
C LEU A 385 -21.76 4.98 -11.58
N GLY A 386 -22.60 3.99 -11.38
CA GLY A 386 -23.44 3.38 -12.41
C GLY A 386 -23.63 1.88 -12.18
N ASN A 387 -23.81 1.11 -13.26
CA ASN A 387 -24.04 -0.33 -13.19
C ASN A 387 -23.36 -1.03 -14.37
N VAL A 388 -23.02 -2.31 -14.25
CA VAL A 388 -22.36 -3.07 -15.32
C VAL A 388 -23.15 -3.13 -16.62
N ASP A 389 -24.48 -2.96 -16.57
CA ASP A 389 -25.36 -2.94 -17.75
C ASP A 389 -25.35 -1.57 -18.46
N THR A 390 -25.23 -0.47 -17.73
CA THR A 390 -25.29 0.90 -18.25
C THR A 390 -23.93 1.58 -18.34
N GLY A 391 -22.90 0.97 -17.74
CA GLY A 391 -21.59 1.55 -17.60
C GLY A 391 -21.53 2.64 -16.53
N VAL A 392 -20.43 3.40 -16.52
CA VAL A 392 -20.24 4.55 -15.63
C VAL A 392 -21.09 5.72 -16.15
N THR A 393 -22.15 6.06 -15.44
CA THR A 393 -23.07 7.16 -15.76
C THR A 393 -22.81 8.41 -14.92
N ASN A 394 -22.36 8.27 -13.67
CA ASN A 394 -21.98 9.37 -12.81
C ASN A 394 -20.53 9.81 -13.09
N THR A 395 -20.37 10.57 -14.18
CA THR A 395 -19.05 11.06 -14.61
C THR A 395 -18.51 12.15 -13.70
N ALA A 396 -19.36 12.86 -12.95
CA ALA A 396 -18.91 13.90 -12.00
C ALA A 396 -18.07 13.29 -10.88
N VAL A 397 -18.55 12.25 -10.22
CA VAL A 397 -17.79 11.53 -9.19
C VAL A 397 -16.54 10.90 -9.78
N ARG A 398 -16.63 10.23 -10.93
CA ARG A 398 -15.45 9.68 -11.60
C ARG A 398 -14.38 10.74 -11.85
N ASP A 399 -14.77 11.92 -12.32
CA ASP A 399 -13.84 13.00 -12.67
C ASP A 399 -13.22 13.62 -11.42
N GLU A 400 -13.92 13.63 -10.28
CA GLU A 400 -13.37 14.01 -8.98
C GLU A 400 -12.22 13.06 -8.58
N PHE A 401 -12.43 11.74 -8.66
CA PHE A 401 -11.37 10.75 -8.42
C PHE A 401 -10.22 10.87 -9.41
N LYS A 402 -10.47 11.18 -10.67
CA LYS A 402 -9.46 11.39 -11.69
C LYS A 402 -8.53 12.56 -11.37
N LEU A 403 -9.07 13.61 -10.77
CA LEU A 403 -8.33 14.81 -10.39
C LEU A 403 -7.62 14.67 -9.04
N CYS A 404 -8.01 13.68 -8.22
CA CYS A 404 -7.38 13.40 -6.94
C CYS A 404 -5.96 12.87 -7.13
N ASN A 405 -4.97 13.68 -6.79
CA ASN A 405 -3.54 13.35 -6.89
C ASN A 405 -2.74 14.11 -5.82
N VAL A 406 -1.44 13.80 -5.68
CA VAL A 406 -0.58 14.37 -4.63
C VAL A 406 -0.48 15.89 -4.66
N TYR A 407 -0.65 16.54 -5.81
CA TYR A 407 -0.60 18.01 -5.92
C TYR A 407 -1.96 18.67 -5.70
N ALA A 408 -3.05 17.91 -5.79
CA ALA A 408 -4.39 18.38 -5.46
C ALA A 408 -4.67 18.38 -3.96
N LYS A 409 -3.81 17.71 -3.18
CA LYS A 409 -3.91 17.59 -1.72
C LYS A 409 -2.86 18.50 -1.07
N ASP A 410 -3.30 19.51 -0.32
CA ASP A 410 -2.39 20.52 0.28
C ASP A 410 -1.33 19.86 1.17
N LYS A 411 -1.72 18.92 2.04
CA LYS A 411 -0.80 18.19 2.93
C LYS A 411 0.21 17.31 2.18
N CYS A 412 -0.10 16.88 0.94
CA CYS A 412 0.79 16.01 0.16
C CYS A 412 1.79 16.78 -0.68
N ARG A 413 1.49 18.02 -1.05
CA ARG A 413 2.31 18.83 -1.96
C ARG A 413 3.75 18.99 -1.47
N ASP A 414 3.92 19.20 -0.18
CA ASP A 414 5.22 19.43 0.47
C ASP A 414 5.65 18.23 1.36
N CYS A 415 5.04 17.05 1.15
CA CYS A 415 5.36 15.83 1.87
C CYS A 415 6.51 15.09 1.18
N PHE A 416 7.53 14.69 1.94
CA PHE A 416 8.64 13.89 1.40
C PHE A 416 8.18 12.52 0.87
N ALA A 417 7.13 11.97 1.47
CA ALA A 417 6.61 10.66 1.12
C ALA A 417 5.73 10.64 -0.15
N ARG A 418 5.45 11.81 -0.76
CA ARG A 418 4.40 11.96 -1.80
C ARG A 418 4.51 10.98 -2.97
N PHE A 419 5.72 10.73 -3.46
CA PHE A 419 5.93 9.85 -4.62
C PHE A 419 5.98 8.36 -4.28
N TYR A 420 6.05 8.02 -3.00
CA TYR A 420 5.99 6.64 -2.49
C TYR A 420 4.60 6.31 -1.95
N CYS A 421 3.96 7.26 -1.25
CA CYS A 421 2.62 7.14 -0.70
C CYS A 421 1.52 7.35 -1.75
N SER A 422 1.77 8.18 -2.78
CA SER A 422 0.82 8.51 -3.85
C SER A 422 -0.48 9.18 -3.35
N GLY A 423 -0.42 9.92 -2.23
CA GLY A 423 -1.55 10.68 -1.69
C GLY A 423 -2.48 9.91 -0.75
N GLY A 424 -2.11 8.70 -0.33
CA GLY A 424 -2.88 7.90 0.62
C GLY A 424 -4.17 7.30 0.06
N CYS A 425 -5.08 6.89 0.95
CA CYS A 425 -6.36 6.28 0.59
C CYS A 425 -7.47 7.34 0.51
N ALA A 426 -8.16 7.41 -0.62
CA ALA A 426 -9.28 8.32 -0.82
C ALA A 426 -10.46 8.04 0.13
N ALA A 427 -10.74 6.77 0.41
CA ALA A 427 -11.80 6.39 1.33
C ALA A 427 -11.48 6.80 2.79
N ASN A 428 -10.23 6.57 3.24
CA ASN A 428 -9.83 7.02 4.58
C ASN A 428 -9.90 8.54 4.69
N SER A 429 -9.47 9.27 3.65
CA SER A 429 -9.58 10.72 3.59
C SER A 429 -11.05 11.18 3.72
N TYR A 430 -11.94 10.57 2.94
CA TYR A 430 -13.37 10.90 2.97
C TYR A 430 -14.01 10.58 4.33
N ASN A 431 -13.72 9.42 4.90
CA ASN A 431 -14.31 8.99 6.18
C ASN A 431 -13.96 9.92 7.35
N PHE A 432 -12.78 10.57 7.32
CA PHE A 432 -12.32 11.45 8.41
C PHE A 432 -12.53 12.95 8.13
N HIS A 433 -12.57 13.35 6.85
CA HIS A 433 -12.60 14.76 6.48
C HIS A 433 -13.78 15.13 5.56
N GLY A 434 -14.61 14.16 5.16
CA GLY A 434 -15.71 14.39 4.22
C GLY A 434 -15.25 14.73 2.79
N SER A 435 -13.96 14.54 2.47
CA SER A 435 -13.39 14.85 1.16
C SER A 435 -12.32 13.84 0.76
N ILE A 436 -12.29 13.43 -0.51
CA ILE A 436 -11.23 12.58 -1.05
C ILE A 436 -9.92 13.32 -1.30
N THR A 437 -9.95 14.65 -1.32
CA THR A 437 -8.79 15.53 -1.56
C THR A 437 -8.05 15.96 -0.31
N ASP A 438 -8.47 15.49 0.86
CA ASP A 438 -7.71 15.64 2.11
C ASP A 438 -6.80 14.42 2.35
N ALA A 439 -6.22 14.30 3.53
CA ALA A 439 -5.36 13.19 3.92
C ALA A 439 -5.65 12.77 5.38
N TYR A 440 -5.77 11.47 5.61
CA TYR A 440 -5.95 10.91 6.96
C TYR A 440 -4.65 11.03 7.77
N ASP A 441 -4.61 11.92 8.75
CA ASP A 441 -3.39 12.36 9.44
C ASP A 441 -2.64 11.23 10.13
N ILE A 442 -3.32 10.41 10.94
CA ILE A 442 -2.72 9.25 11.61
C ILE A 442 -2.09 8.30 10.58
N GLY A 443 -2.78 8.05 9.47
CA GLY A 443 -2.28 7.23 8.37
C GLY A 443 -1.07 7.85 7.68
N CYS A 444 -0.99 9.19 7.59
CA CYS A 444 0.16 9.89 7.03
C CYS A 444 1.43 9.67 7.86
N GLU A 445 1.36 9.81 9.18
CA GLU A 445 2.52 9.62 10.05
C GLU A 445 3.04 8.17 10.01
N MET A 446 2.13 7.19 10.06
CA MET A 446 2.51 5.79 9.89
C MET A 446 3.14 5.50 8.52
N GLN A 447 2.61 6.09 7.44
CA GLN A 447 3.13 5.87 6.10
C GLN A 447 4.51 6.50 5.90
N LYS A 448 4.74 7.69 6.46
CA LYS A 448 6.07 8.34 6.48
C LYS A 448 7.09 7.42 7.16
N LYS A 449 6.77 6.92 8.36
CA LYS A 449 7.64 6.01 9.12
C LYS A 449 7.92 4.71 8.36
N ARG A 450 6.92 4.10 7.72
CA ARG A 450 7.10 2.90 6.89
C ARG A 450 8.09 3.12 5.75
N ILE A 451 8.03 4.28 5.10
CA ILE A 451 8.95 4.64 4.01
C ILE A 451 10.38 4.84 4.56
N GLU A 452 10.53 5.55 5.68
CA GLU A 452 11.84 5.70 6.34
C GLU A 452 12.45 4.34 6.70
N CYS A 453 11.67 3.45 7.33
CA CYS A 453 12.11 2.10 7.64
C CYS A 453 12.48 1.29 6.39
N ALA A 454 11.67 1.36 5.33
CA ALA A 454 11.92 0.64 4.09
C ALA A 454 13.23 1.08 3.40
N ILE A 455 13.51 2.38 3.39
CA ILE A 455 14.75 2.95 2.86
C ILE A 455 15.95 2.51 3.73
N MET A 456 15.85 2.63 5.06
CA MET A 456 16.90 2.18 5.98
C MET A 456 17.22 0.69 5.81
N ILE A 457 16.20 -0.16 5.66
CA ILE A 457 16.39 -1.60 5.40
C ILE A 457 17.19 -1.83 4.12
N LYS A 458 16.92 -1.06 3.05
CA LYS A 458 17.66 -1.17 1.79
C LYS A 458 19.14 -0.80 1.98
N ALA A 459 19.41 0.31 2.69
CA ALA A 459 20.78 0.70 3.03
C ALA A 459 21.48 -0.39 3.85
N ALA A 460 20.85 -0.86 4.93
CA ALA A 460 21.41 -1.86 5.83
C ALA A 460 21.68 -3.23 5.19
N LEU A 461 20.94 -3.59 4.16
CA LEU A 461 21.13 -4.85 3.41
C LEU A 461 22.11 -4.69 2.24
N ALA A 462 22.30 -3.47 1.70
CA ALA A 462 23.32 -3.18 0.71
C ALA A 462 24.73 -3.22 1.30
N ASP A 463 24.92 -2.64 2.50
CA ASP A 463 26.23 -2.63 3.20
C ASP A 463 26.78 -4.04 3.50
N GLY A 464 25.98 -5.08 3.42
CA GLY A 464 26.42 -6.48 3.65
C GLY A 464 26.68 -7.29 2.39
N SER A 465 26.56 -6.69 1.20
CA SER A 465 26.74 -7.39 -0.09
C SER A 465 28.17 -7.30 -0.63
N ASP A 466 29.07 -6.55 0.01
CA ASP A 466 30.46 -6.35 -0.37
C ASP A 466 31.46 -7.18 0.47
N GLU A 467 30.99 -8.07 1.38
CA GLU A 467 31.79 -9.08 2.08
C GLU A 467 31.48 -10.49 1.49
#